data_9e775536a5d00f2c8383b5303df7a200
#
_entry.id   9e775536a5d00f2c8383b5303df7a200
#
_cell.length_a   1.000
_cell.length_b   1.000
_cell.length_c   1.000
_cell.angle_alpha   90.00
_cell.angle_beta   90.00
_cell.angle_gamma   90.00
#
_symmetry.space_group_name_H-M   'P 1'
#
loop_
_entity.id
_entity.type
_entity.pdbx_description
1 polymer ?
#
loop_
_entity_poly.entity_id
_entity_poly.type
_entity_poly.pdbx_seq_one_letter_code
_entity_poly.pdbx_strand_id
1 'polypeptide(L)'
;MDVMRTLDEIRTEIEQLTEERSELLHRLSQGHDVLLAAEHKELEERIAGLWDEHRMARAEIRWGDREVIIKRARAEERLDRAA
;
A
#
# COMPACT_ATOMS: atom_id res chain seq x y z
N MET A 1 9.01 -19.37 -0.72
CA MET A 1 10.05 -18.35 -0.73
C MET A 1 9.42 -16.99 -1.02
N ASP A 2 9.33 -16.16 -0.01
CA ASP A 2 8.73 -14.85 -0.16
C ASP A 2 9.72 -13.89 -0.79
N VAL A 3 9.63 -13.81 -2.11
CA VAL A 3 10.36 -12.78 -2.81
C VAL A 3 9.51 -11.52 -2.71
N MET A 4 10.00 -10.57 -1.97
CA MET A 4 9.37 -9.27 -1.90
C MET A 4 9.29 -8.67 -3.29
N ARG A 5 8.12 -8.21 -3.66
CA ARG A 5 7.95 -7.55 -4.94
C ARG A 5 8.82 -6.29 -5.01
N THR A 6 9.36 -6.01 -6.17
CA THR A 6 10.15 -4.80 -6.37
C THR A 6 9.25 -3.57 -6.31
N LEU A 7 9.85 -2.41 -6.00
CA LEU A 7 9.13 -1.14 -6.02
C LEU A 7 8.45 -0.88 -7.37
N ASP A 8 9.13 -1.24 -8.46
CA ASP A 8 8.59 -1.06 -9.80
C ASP A 8 7.35 -1.92 -10.04
N GLU A 9 7.35 -3.16 -9.58
CA GLU A 9 6.19 -4.05 -9.69
C GLU A 9 5.01 -3.52 -8.89
N ILE A 10 5.25 -3.06 -7.67
CA ILE A 10 4.21 -2.49 -6.82
C ILE A 10 3.65 -1.22 -7.46
N ARG A 11 4.51 -0.35 -7.96
CA ARG A 11 4.11 0.89 -8.62
C ARG A 11 3.26 0.62 -9.86
N THR A 12 3.66 -0.34 -10.69
CA THR A 12 2.92 -0.73 -11.88
C THR A 12 1.52 -1.20 -11.52
N GLU A 13 1.39 -2.02 -10.49
CA GLU A 13 0.09 -2.49 -10.03
C GLU A 13 -0.77 -1.34 -9.50
N ILE A 14 -0.19 -0.42 -8.76
CA ILE A 14 -0.89 0.79 -8.28
C ILE A 14 -1.43 1.59 -9.47
N GLU A 15 -0.63 1.79 -10.50
CA GLU A 15 -1.04 2.52 -11.71
C GLU A 15 -2.21 1.84 -12.42
N GLN A 16 -2.15 0.52 -12.59
CA GLN A 16 -3.22 -0.25 -13.21
C GLN A 16 -4.52 -0.16 -12.42
N LEU A 17 -4.45 -0.33 -11.10
CA LEU A 17 -5.63 -0.25 -10.24
C LEU A 17 -6.19 1.18 -10.16
N THR A 18 -5.33 2.18 -10.23
CA THR A 18 -5.76 3.57 -10.27
C THR A 18 -6.54 3.87 -11.55
N GLU A 19 -6.13 3.33 -12.69
CA GLU A 19 -6.88 3.45 -13.94
C GLU A 19 -8.22 2.74 -13.85
N GLU A 20 -8.26 1.54 -13.32
CA GLU A 20 -9.52 0.81 -13.10
C GLU A 20 -10.45 1.59 -12.18
N ARG A 21 -9.94 2.16 -11.13
CA ARG A 21 -10.73 3.00 -10.22
C ARG A 21 -11.32 4.21 -10.94
N SER A 22 -10.54 4.86 -11.77
CA SER A 22 -10.99 5.99 -12.56
C SER A 22 -12.13 5.61 -13.52
N GLU A 23 -12.04 4.46 -14.18
CA GLU A 23 -13.08 3.95 -15.05
C GLU A 23 -14.36 3.63 -14.26
N LEU A 24 -14.23 3.01 -13.10
CA LEU A 24 -15.37 2.72 -12.24
C LEU A 24 -16.07 3.98 -11.76
N LEU A 25 -15.31 4.99 -11.36
CA LEU A 25 -15.86 6.29 -10.98
C LEU A 25 -16.62 6.93 -12.13
N HIS A 26 -16.09 6.82 -13.33
CA HIS A 26 -16.76 7.35 -14.51
C HIS A 26 -18.11 6.64 -14.76
N ARG A 27 -18.14 5.31 -14.64
CA ARG A 27 -19.39 4.55 -14.77
C ARG A 27 -20.38 4.89 -13.65
N LEU A 28 -19.90 5.04 -12.44
CA LEU A 28 -20.75 5.43 -11.30
C LEU A 28 -21.33 6.83 -11.48
N SER A 29 -20.62 7.73 -12.14
CA SER A 29 -21.13 9.07 -12.45
C SER A 29 -22.29 9.06 -13.44
N GLN A 30 -22.38 8.01 -14.27
CA GLN A 30 -23.44 7.85 -15.25
C GLN A 30 -24.70 7.19 -14.70
N GLY A 31 -24.59 6.50 -13.58
CA GLY A 31 -25.70 5.84 -12.93
C GLY A 31 -25.22 5.04 -11.73
N HIS A 32 -25.95 5.12 -10.63
CA HIS A 32 -25.60 4.39 -9.42
C HIS A 32 -25.90 2.90 -9.57
N ASP A 33 -24.90 2.07 -9.32
CA ASP A 33 -25.00 0.63 -9.32
C ASP A 33 -24.32 0.09 -8.08
N VAL A 34 -25.05 -0.68 -7.29
CA VAL A 34 -24.54 -1.24 -6.03
C VAL A 34 -23.32 -2.12 -6.25
N LEU A 35 -23.30 -2.90 -7.32
CA LEU A 35 -22.16 -3.77 -7.63
C LEU A 35 -20.92 -2.95 -8.00
N LEU A 36 -21.09 -1.91 -8.80
CA LEU A 36 -19.98 -1.02 -9.17
C LEU A 36 -19.46 -0.27 -7.94
N ALA A 37 -20.32 0.15 -7.04
CA ALA A 37 -19.91 0.82 -5.82
C ALA A 37 -19.10 -0.14 -4.92
N ALA A 38 -19.50 -1.40 -4.83
CA ALA A 38 -18.76 -2.41 -4.07
C ALA A 38 -17.38 -2.68 -4.69
N GLU A 39 -17.32 -2.80 -6.01
CA GLU A 39 -16.04 -2.97 -6.71
C GLU A 39 -15.11 -1.79 -6.50
N HIS A 40 -15.65 -0.58 -6.53
CA HIS A 40 -14.87 0.63 -6.26
C HIS A 40 -14.27 0.62 -4.86
N LYS A 41 -15.07 0.21 -3.87
CA LYS A 41 -14.59 0.11 -2.50
C LYS A 41 -13.47 -0.90 -2.36
N GLU A 42 -13.61 -2.07 -2.98
CA GLU A 42 -12.58 -3.09 -2.98
C GLU A 42 -11.29 -2.60 -3.64
N LEU A 43 -11.41 -1.88 -4.75
CA LEU A 43 -10.25 -1.29 -5.42
C LEU A 43 -9.54 -0.27 -4.54
N GLU A 44 -10.29 0.58 -3.84
CA GLU A 44 -9.69 1.56 -2.94
C GLU A 44 -8.92 0.90 -1.80
N GLU A 45 -9.48 -0.15 -1.20
CA GLU A 45 -8.82 -0.91 -0.16
C GLU A 45 -7.55 -1.57 -0.67
N ARG A 46 -7.60 -2.12 -1.87
CA ARG A 46 -6.46 -2.77 -2.49
C ARG A 46 -5.35 -1.78 -2.83
N ILE A 47 -5.71 -0.61 -3.35
CA ILE A 47 -4.75 0.46 -3.63
C ILE A 47 -4.09 0.93 -2.33
N ALA A 48 -4.86 1.12 -1.26
CA ALA A 48 -4.32 1.50 0.04
C ALA A 48 -3.32 0.46 0.56
N GLY A 49 -3.64 -0.83 0.43
CA GLY A 49 -2.75 -1.92 0.80
C GLY A 49 -1.45 -1.92 -0.01
N LEU A 50 -1.54 -1.61 -1.30
CA LEU A 50 -0.36 -1.51 -2.17
C LEU A 50 0.54 -0.32 -1.78
N TRP A 51 -0.04 0.80 -1.38
CA TRP A 51 0.75 1.92 -0.87
C TRP A 51 1.47 1.57 0.42
N ASP A 52 0.85 0.80 1.31
CA ASP A 52 1.51 0.30 2.52
C ASP A 52 2.67 -0.62 2.16
N GLU A 53 2.45 -1.53 1.22
CA GLU A 53 3.48 -2.42 0.72
C GLU A 53 4.65 -1.64 0.10
N HIS A 54 4.32 -0.60 -0.65
CA HIS A 54 5.32 0.28 -1.24
C HIS A 54 6.16 0.98 -0.17
N ARG A 55 5.53 1.49 0.88
CA ARG A 55 6.24 2.12 1.99
C ARG A 55 7.17 1.13 2.69
N MET A 56 6.71 -0.08 2.93
CA MET A 56 7.52 -1.12 3.55
C MET A 56 8.71 -1.52 2.68
N ALA A 57 8.48 -1.67 1.38
CA ALA A 57 9.55 -1.99 0.44
C ALA A 57 10.60 -0.89 0.38
N ARG A 58 10.19 0.38 0.37
CA ARG A 58 11.11 1.51 0.42
C ARG A 58 11.91 1.54 1.71
N ALA A 59 11.24 1.26 2.83
CA ALA A 59 11.89 1.22 4.12
C ALA A 59 12.96 0.11 4.18
N GLU A 60 12.68 -1.06 3.62
CA GLU A 60 13.65 -2.15 3.58
C GLU A 60 14.88 -1.81 2.74
N ILE A 61 14.68 -1.15 1.59
CA ILE A 61 15.80 -0.69 0.76
C ILE A 61 16.64 0.33 1.51
N ARG A 62 16.01 1.23 2.23
CA ARG A 62 16.67 2.34 2.93
C ARG A 62 17.33 1.90 4.24
N TRP A 63 16.67 1.03 5.02
CA TRP A 63 17.06 0.70 6.38
C TRP A 63 17.53 -0.75 6.54
N GLY A 64 17.37 -1.59 5.51
CA GLY A 64 17.67 -3.00 5.54
C GLY A 64 16.46 -3.84 5.91
N ASP A 65 16.71 -5.00 6.53
CA ASP A 65 15.70 -5.97 6.87
C ASP A 65 14.62 -5.40 7.80
N ARG A 66 13.39 -5.87 7.61
CA ARG A 66 12.23 -5.49 8.42
C ARG A 66 12.45 -5.68 9.92
N GLU A 67 13.13 -6.75 10.32
CA GLU A 67 13.47 -6.99 11.71
C GLU A 67 14.36 -5.90 12.30
N VAL A 68 15.32 -5.43 11.52
CA VAL A 68 16.20 -4.34 11.91
C VAL A 68 15.43 -3.05 12.13
N ILE A 69 14.48 -2.77 11.25
CA ILE A 69 13.60 -1.60 11.34
C ILE A 69 12.78 -1.64 12.64
N ILE A 70 12.18 -2.79 12.92
CA ILE A 70 11.38 -2.99 14.13
C ILE A 70 12.22 -2.86 15.38
N LYS A 71 13.40 -3.47 15.39
CA LYS A 71 14.32 -3.37 16.53
C LYS A 71 14.77 -1.94 16.78
N ARG A 72 15.06 -1.21 15.71
CA ARG A 72 15.46 0.19 15.81
C ARG A 72 14.33 1.05 16.38
N ALA A 73 13.10 0.86 15.89
CA ALA A 73 11.95 1.59 16.42
C ALA A 73 11.72 1.32 17.89
N ARG A 74 11.85 0.06 18.33
CA ARG A 74 11.73 -0.31 19.74
C ARG A 74 12.84 0.27 20.59
N ALA A 75 14.06 0.33 20.07
CA ALA A 75 15.19 0.93 20.78
C ALA A 75 14.97 2.43 20.99
N GLU A 76 14.48 3.13 19.99
CA GLU A 76 14.15 4.55 20.08
C GLU A 76 13.06 4.81 21.12
N GLU A 77 12.01 3.98 21.15
CA GLU A 77 10.96 4.06 22.16
C GLU A 77 11.52 3.90 23.58
N ARG A 78 12.43 2.94 23.77
CA ARG A 78 13.04 2.71 25.07
C ARG A 78 13.88 3.90 25.52
N LEU A 79 14.62 4.51 24.61
CA LEU A 79 15.40 5.71 24.88
C LEU A 79 14.52 6.88 25.28
N ASP A 80 13.41 7.08 24.58
CA ASP A 80 12.45 8.13 24.91
C ASP A 80 11.83 7.93 26.29
N ARG A 81 11.57 6.69 26.69
CA ARG A 81 11.03 6.38 28.03
C ARG A 81 12.05 6.54 29.12
N ALA A 82 13.32 6.31 28.81
CA ALA A 82 14.41 6.42 29.79
C ALA A 82 14.85 7.87 30.03
N ALA A 83 14.50 8.74 29.12
CA ALA A 83 14.87 10.18 29.24
C ALA A 83 13.88 10.93 30.18
#